data_25283e438b8d759b84cb0781f85627e3
#
_entry.id   25283e438b8d759b84cb0781f85627e3
#
_cell.length_a   1.000
_cell.length_b   1.000
_cell.length_c   1.000
_cell.angle_alpha   90.00
_cell.angle_beta   90.00
_cell.angle_gamma   90.00
#
_symmetry.space_group_name_H-M   'P 1'
#
loop_
_entity.id
_entity.type
_entity.pdbx_description
1 polymer ?
#
loop_
_entity_poly.entity_id
_entity_poly.type
_entity_poly.pdbx_seq_one_letter_code
_entity_poly.pdbx_strand_id
1 'polypeptide(L)'
;MVISSEELLFENRSYAVPQIRIQRMVKKGELIPLKRGMYETDSTAPGFLMANAILGPSYISFEYALSYHSMIPERVMTYTSATFGKNKKKEFTNSFGTFTYRDIPQEVFPYYYNRELYGNRPYLMASREKALCDQLYIAAPIRGIHDFEEFLFDGLRLDEDIFDSLDSEKIKRIAPLYHKTNLYQLEKLIEKEKR
;
A
#
# COMPACT_ATOMS: atom_id res chain seq x y z
N MET A 1 -11.92 15.28 -2.82
CA MET A 1 -12.25 14.39 -1.65
C MET A 1 -13.00 13.18 -2.17
N VAL A 2 -12.72 11.98 -1.64
CA VAL A 2 -13.46 10.77 -2.06
C VAL A 2 -14.87 10.80 -1.50
N ILE A 3 -15.86 10.50 -2.35
CA ILE A 3 -17.29 10.49 -2.04
C ILE A 3 -17.97 9.26 -2.64
N SER A 4 -18.89 8.64 -1.92
CA SER A 4 -19.65 7.48 -2.39
C SER A 4 -20.89 7.87 -3.19
N SER A 5 -21.42 6.93 -4.00
CA SER A 5 -22.71 7.12 -4.65
C SER A 5 -23.84 7.36 -3.66
N GLU A 6 -23.80 6.75 -2.48
CA GLU A 6 -24.86 6.91 -1.46
C GLU A 6 -24.86 8.32 -0.91
N GLU A 7 -23.68 8.86 -0.58
CA GLU A 7 -23.53 10.25 -0.13
C GLU A 7 -23.98 11.22 -1.23
N LEU A 8 -23.56 11.02 -2.50
CA LEU A 8 -23.99 11.83 -3.62
C LEU A 8 -25.50 11.78 -3.85
N LEU A 9 -26.14 10.63 -3.73
CA LEU A 9 -27.58 10.51 -3.85
C LEU A 9 -28.31 11.26 -2.71
N PHE A 10 -27.79 11.17 -1.51
CA PHE A 10 -28.33 11.90 -0.36
C PHE A 10 -28.18 13.41 -0.53
N GLU A 11 -27.02 13.91 -0.93
CA GLU A 11 -26.80 15.34 -1.18
C GLU A 11 -27.69 15.88 -2.30
N ASN A 12 -27.98 15.08 -3.31
CA ASN A 12 -28.79 15.47 -4.47
C ASN A 12 -30.26 15.04 -4.37
N ARG A 13 -30.76 14.61 -3.20
CA ARG A 13 -32.12 14.09 -3.00
C ARG A 13 -33.25 15.06 -3.37
N SER A 14 -32.97 16.37 -3.42
CA SER A 14 -33.95 17.40 -3.83
C SER A 14 -34.21 17.45 -5.34
N TYR A 15 -33.38 16.80 -6.16
CA TYR A 15 -33.57 16.71 -7.60
C TYR A 15 -34.55 15.58 -7.97
N ALA A 16 -35.37 15.77 -9.01
CA ALA A 16 -36.30 14.75 -9.46
C ALA A 16 -35.64 13.40 -9.81
N VAL A 17 -34.44 13.45 -10.39
CA VAL A 17 -33.64 12.23 -10.72
C VAL A 17 -32.18 12.48 -10.36
N PRO A 18 -31.76 12.20 -9.09
CA PRO A 18 -30.40 12.44 -8.62
C PRO A 18 -29.32 11.73 -9.45
N GLN A 19 -29.60 10.52 -9.93
CA GLN A 19 -28.67 9.73 -10.74
C GLN A 19 -28.27 10.44 -12.04
N ILE A 20 -29.22 11.10 -12.72
CA ILE A 20 -28.92 11.85 -13.93
C ILE A 20 -28.03 13.05 -13.63
N ARG A 21 -28.23 13.70 -12.48
CA ARG A 21 -27.37 14.79 -12.05
C ARG A 21 -25.94 14.30 -11.81
N ILE A 22 -25.76 13.21 -11.08
CA ILE A 22 -24.42 12.59 -10.83
C ILE A 22 -23.74 12.25 -12.17
N GLN A 23 -24.46 11.66 -13.13
CA GLN A 23 -23.90 11.37 -14.45
C GLN A 23 -23.45 12.63 -15.20
N ARG A 24 -24.19 13.73 -15.07
CA ARG A 24 -23.80 15.03 -15.66
C ARG A 24 -22.56 15.61 -14.99
N MET A 25 -22.43 15.48 -13.66
CA MET A 25 -21.23 15.89 -12.91
C MET A 25 -20.00 15.09 -13.37
N VAL A 26 -20.14 13.77 -13.57
CA VAL A 26 -19.05 12.92 -14.13
C VAL A 26 -18.68 13.39 -15.54
N LYS A 27 -19.68 13.65 -16.44
CA LYS A 27 -19.41 14.14 -17.80
C LYS A 27 -18.71 15.50 -17.83
N LYS A 28 -18.95 16.34 -16.84
CA LYS A 28 -18.28 17.65 -16.70
C LYS A 28 -16.93 17.60 -16.03
N GLY A 29 -16.50 16.42 -15.51
CA GLY A 29 -15.27 16.28 -14.75
C GLY A 29 -15.34 16.82 -13.31
N GLU A 30 -16.53 17.16 -12.82
CA GLU A 30 -16.75 17.55 -11.41
C GLU A 30 -16.65 16.36 -10.45
N LEU A 31 -16.87 15.15 -10.98
CA LEU A 31 -16.71 13.87 -10.29
C LEU A 31 -15.89 12.93 -11.17
N ILE A 32 -14.84 12.38 -10.60
CA ILE A 32 -13.90 11.49 -11.29
C ILE A 32 -14.10 10.07 -10.74
N PRO A 33 -14.51 9.10 -11.56
CA PRO A 33 -14.74 7.73 -11.10
C PRO A 33 -13.47 7.07 -10.62
N LEU A 34 -13.47 6.49 -9.41
CA LEU A 34 -12.40 5.66 -8.86
C LEU A 34 -12.68 4.17 -9.12
N LYS A 35 -13.88 3.76 -8.79
CA LYS A 35 -14.50 2.45 -9.06
C LYS A 35 -16.01 2.62 -9.07
N ARG A 36 -16.75 1.52 -9.32
CA ARG A 36 -18.22 1.56 -9.26
C ARG A 36 -18.69 2.10 -7.91
N GLY A 37 -19.47 3.17 -7.94
CA GLY A 37 -20.07 3.78 -6.76
C GLY A 37 -19.14 4.65 -5.91
N MET A 38 -17.96 5.04 -6.42
CA MET A 38 -17.01 5.87 -5.68
C MET A 38 -16.32 6.86 -6.61
N TYR A 39 -16.18 8.09 -6.17
CA TYR A 39 -15.67 9.20 -6.96
C TYR A 39 -14.69 10.06 -6.16
N GLU A 40 -13.81 10.76 -6.87
CA GLU A 40 -12.97 11.84 -6.34
C GLU A 40 -13.47 13.18 -6.95
N THR A 41 -13.42 14.25 -6.15
CA THR A 41 -13.83 15.59 -6.58
C THR A 41 -12.67 16.47 -7.04
N ASP A 42 -11.43 16.07 -6.77
CA ASP A 42 -10.22 16.81 -7.08
C ASP A 42 -9.38 16.05 -8.11
N SER A 43 -9.35 16.54 -9.35
CA SER A 43 -8.60 15.90 -10.45
C SER A 43 -7.08 16.00 -10.28
N THR A 44 -6.60 16.88 -9.41
CA THR A 44 -5.16 17.11 -9.18
C THR A 44 -4.61 16.33 -7.97
N ALA A 45 -5.49 15.66 -7.24
CA ALA A 45 -5.10 14.89 -6.06
C ALA A 45 -4.18 13.72 -6.43
N PRO A 46 -3.07 13.50 -5.69
CA PRO A 46 -2.21 12.35 -5.94
C PRO A 46 -2.93 11.03 -5.63
N GLY A 47 -2.69 10.01 -6.47
CA GLY A 47 -3.46 8.75 -6.43
C GLY A 47 -3.33 7.98 -5.11
N PHE A 48 -2.20 8.09 -4.39
CA PHE A 48 -2.05 7.40 -3.11
C PHE A 48 -3.15 7.75 -2.07
N LEU A 49 -3.76 8.93 -2.18
CA LEU A 49 -4.89 9.32 -1.31
C LEU A 49 -6.16 8.47 -1.52
N MET A 50 -6.29 7.82 -2.67
CA MET A 50 -7.45 7.00 -3.02
C MET A 50 -7.29 5.53 -2.63
N ALA A 51 -6.05 5.07 -2.38
CA ALA A 51 -5.75 3.66 -2.23
C ALA A 51 -6.61 2.97 -1.15
N ASN A 52 -6.66 3.54 0.06
CA ASN A 52 -7.47 2.99 1.15
C ASN A 52 -8.98 3.06 0.89
N ALA A 53 -9.45 4.12 0.19
CA ALA A 53 -10.85 4.28 -0.15
C ALA A 53 -11.31 3.30 -1.24
N ILE A 54 -10.44 3.02 -2.23
CA ILE A 54 -10.76 2.06 -3.30
C ILE A 54 -10.99 0.66 -2.74
N LEU A 55 -10.14 0.18 -1.85
CA LEU A 55 -10.33 -1.11 -1.20
C LEU A 55 -9.82 -1.07 0.25
N GLY A 56 -10.73 -1.04 1.20
CA GLY A 56 -10.42 -1.08 2.64
C GLY A 56 -10.83 -2.42 3.29
N PRO A 57 -10.27 -2.75 4.46
CA PRO A 57 -9.14 -2.07 5.05
C PRO A 57 -7.85 -2.35 4.29
N SER A 58 -7.02 -1.33 4.10
CA SER A 58 -5.72 -1.44 3.44
C SER A 58 -4.79 -0.28 3.83
N TYR A 59 -3.52 -0.44 3.60
CA TYR A 59 -2.51 0.63 3.64
C TYR A 59 -1.51 0.43 2.50
N ILE A 60 -0.88 1.50 2.05
CA ILE A 60 0.15 1.46 1.01
C ILE A 60 1.38 0.74 1.57
N SER A 61 1.90 -0.23 0.82
CA SER A 61 3.03 -1.08 1.21
C SER A 61 3.75 -1.62 -0.02
N PHE A 62 4.60 -2.64 0.18
CA PHE A 62 5.35 -3.32 -0.88
C PHE A 62 6.23 -2.33 -1.68
N GLU A 63 6.34 -2.56 -2.98
CA GLU A 63 7.23 -1.83 -3.88
C GLU A 63 6.99 -0.31 -3.84
N TYR A 64 5.71 0.15 -3.76
CA TYR A 64 5.43 1.58 -3.69
C TYR A 64 5.96 2.22 -2.40
N ALA A 65 5.75 1.56 -1.26
CA ALA A 65 6.24 2.07 0.02
C ALA A 65 7.78 2.02 0.10
N LEU A 66 8.42 0.96 -0.43
CA LEU A 66 9.89 0.89 -0.52
C LEU A 66 10.45 2.06 -1.35
N SER A 67 9.85 2.33 -2.52
CA SER A 67 10.23 3.47 -3.36
C SER A 67 9.96 4.82 -2.69
N TYR A 68 8.81 4.97 -2.03
CA TYR A 68 8.44 6.18 -1.30
C TYR A 68 9.43 6.52 -0.18
N HIS A 69 9.91 5.51 0.54
CA HIS A 69 10.90 5.63 1.60
C HIS A 69 12.35 5.65 1.08
N SER A 70 12.55 5.71 -0.24
CA SER A 70 13.85 5.70 -0.91
C SER A 70 14.69 4.45 -0.60
N MET A 71 14.06 3.35 -0.18
CA MET A 71 14.75 2.08 0.12
C MET A 71 15.19 1.35 -1.13
N ILE A 72 14.58 1.62 -2.28
CA ILE A 72 14.93 1.10 -3.60
C ILE A 72 15.05 2.25 -4.60
N PRO A 73 15.93 2.16 -5.61
CA PRO A 73 16.13 3.25 -6.58
C PRO A 73 15.00 3.37 -7.60
N GLU A 74 14.17 2.35 -7.77
CA GLU A 74 13.09 2.33 -8.76
C GLU A 74 11.96 3.28 -8.38
N ARG A 75 11.52 4.12 -9.34
CA ARG A 75 10.31 4.88 -9.21
C ARG A 75 9.09 4.00 -9.51
N VAL A 76 8.37 3.59 -8.49
CA VAL A 76 7.17 2.75 -8.62
C VAL A 76 5.95 3.60 -8.90
N MET A 77 5.26 3.35 -10.04
CA MET A 77 4.08 4.12 -10.47
C MET A 77 2.76 3.47 -10.04
N THR A 78 2.77 2.18 -9.74
CA THR A 78 1.59 1.45 -9.25
C THR A 78 1.46 1.60 -7.74
N TYR A 79 0.30 2.02 -7.26
CA TYR A 79 0.00 2.11 -5.83
C TYR A 79 -0.25 0.71 -5.27
N THR A 80 0.78 0.10 -4.71
CA THR A 80 0.70 -1.24 -4.12
C THR A 80 0.26 -1.15 -2.66
N SER A 81 -0.71 -1.98 -2.25
CA SER A 81 -1.31 -1.91 -0.92
C SER A 81 -1.47 -3.30 -0.29
N ALA A 82 -1.22 -3.36 1.01
CA ALA A 82 -1.50 -4.53 1.83
C ALA A 82 -2.95 -4.50 2.32
N THR A 83 -3.56 -5.67 2.35
CA THR A 83 -4.91 -5.93 2.88
C THR A 83 -4.95 -7.33 3.50
N PHE A 84 -6.11 -7.82 3.92
CA PHE A 84 -6.28 -9.19 4.42
C PHE A 84 -7.67 -9.74 4.10
N GLY A 85 -7.80 -11.06 4.04
CA GLY A 85 -9.09 -11.75 3.89
C GLY A 85 -9.78 -11.52 2.54
N LYS A 86 -9.06 -11.07 1.51
CA LYS A 86 -9.63 -10.91 0.15
C LYS A 86 -9.45 -12.15 -0.71
N ASN A 87 -8.57 -13.07 -0.29
CA ASN A 87 -8.29 -14.38 -0.88
C ASN A 87 -7.73 -14.36 -2.31
N LYS A 88 -7.48 -13.19 -2.88
CA LYS A 88 -6.87 -13.02 -4.20
C LYS A 88 -6.36 -11.60 -4.40
N LYS A 89 -5.36 -11.46 -5.26
CA LYS A 89 -4.91 -10.15 -5.75
C LYS A 89 -6.10 -9.39 -6.37
N LYS A 90 -6.24 -8.11 -6.02
CA LYS A 90 -7.19 -7.18 -6.63
C LYS A 90 -6.45 -6.09 -7.35
N GLU A 91 -7.02 -5.64 -8.46
CA GLU A 91 -6.46 -4.54 -9.24
C GLU A 91 -7.58 -3.61 -9.71
N PHE A 92 -7.29 -2.32 -9.66
CA PHE A 92 -8.17 -1.25 -10.15
C PHE A 92 -7.32 -0.26 -10.93
N THR A 93 -7.80 0.16 -12.10
CA THR A 93 -7.17 1.22 -12.89
C THR A 93 -8.18 2.31 -13.16
N ASN A 94 -7.77 3.55 -12.94
CA ASN A 94 -8.56 4.74 -13.19
C ASN A 94 -7.64 5.91 -13.62
N SER A 95 -8.20 7.13 -13.75
CA SER A 95 -7.42 8.31 -14.17
C SER A 95 -6.31 8.73 -13.19
N PHE A 96 -6.32 8.26 -11.96
CA PHE A 96 -5.27 8.53 -10.96
C PHE A 96 -4.13 7.51 -10.97
N GLY A 97 -4.27 6.42 -11.72
CA GLY A 97 -3.26 5.37 -11.85
C GLY A 97 -3.80 3.96 -11.63
N THR A 98 -2.87 3.04 -11.42
CA THR A 98 -3.15 1.62 -11.12
C THR A 98 -2.94 1.34 -9.64
N PHE A 99 -3.90 0.63 -9.05
CA PHE A 99 -3.93 0.26 -7.62
C PHE A 99 -3.97 -1.26 -7.52
N THR A 100 -3.02 -1.85 -6.81
CA THR A 100 -3.00 -3.28 -6.57
C THR A 100 -3.04 -3.59 -5.08
N TYR A 101 -3.74 -4.67 -4.73
CA TYR A 101 -3.94 -5.10 -3.34
C TYR A 101 -3.58 -6.57 -3.22
N ARG A 102 -2.79 -6.90 -2.20
CA ARG A 102 -2.34 -8.25 -1.89
C ARG A 102 -2.61 -8.53 -0.43
N ASP A 103 -3.06 -9.74 -0.13
CA ASP A 103 -3.29 -10.16 1.24
C ASP A 103 -1.97 -10.44 1.96
N ILE A 104 -1.91 -10.02 3.20
CA ILE A 104 -0.93 -10.42 4.21
C ILE A 104 -1.64 -11.12 5.35
N PRO A 105 -0.95 -11.81 6.27
CA PRO A 105 -1.58 -12.40 7.44
C PRO A 105 -2.33 -11.33 8.26
N GLN A 106 -3.54 -11.65 8.70
CA GLN A 106 -4.40 -10.72 9.44
C GLN A 106 -3.76 -10.26 10.75
N GLU A 107 -3.00 -11.15 11.39
CA GLU A 107 -2.32 -10.87 12.66
C GLU A 107 -1.21 -9.82 12.54
N VAL A 108 -0.56 -9.68 11.37
CA VAL A 108 0.47 -8.66 11.14
C VAL A 108 -0.10 -7.36 10.60
N PHE A 109 -1.35 -7.35 10.13
CA PHE A 109 -1.96 -6.19 9.50
C PHE A 109 -1.96 -4.94 10.41
N PRO A 110 -2.25 -4.99 11.72
CA PRO A 110 -2.39 -3.78 12.54
C PRO A 110 -1.07 -3.12 12.94
N TYR A 111 0.10 -3.73 12.61
CA TYR A 111 1.41 -3.22 13.07
C TYR A 111 2.07 -2.28 12.07
N TYR A 112 2.68 -1.20 12.57
CA TYR A 112 3.69 -0.37 11.91
C TYR A 112 3.29 0.22 10.54
N TYR A 113 2.02 0.55 10.34
CA TYR A 113 1.63 1.52 9.33
C TYR A 113 1.21 2.83 10.01
N ASN A 114 1.50 3.95 9.37
CA ASN A 114 1.27 5.27 9.90
C ASN A 114 0.11 5.94 9.16
N ARG A 115 -0.59 6.82 9.87
CA ARG A 115 -1.50 7.78 9.25
C ARG A 115 -0.68 9.02 8.90
N GLU A 116 -0.41 9.17 7.62
CA GLU A 116 0.28 10.33 7.06
C GLU A 116 -0.72 11.38 6.56
N LEU A 117 -0.25 12.60 6.34
CA LEU A 117 -1.06 13.70 5.83
C LEU A 117 -0.47 14.27 4.54
N TYR A 118 -1.32 14.48 3.55
CA TYR A 118 -1.02 15.30 2.38
C TYR A 118 -1.96 16.53 2.41
N GLY A 119 -1.44 17.67 2.82
CA GLY A 119 -2.27 18.79 3.27
C GLY A 119 -3.12 18.39 4.47
N ASN A 120 -4.43 18.45 4.33
CA ASN A 120 -5.41 18.01 5.34
C ASN A 120 -6.01 16.62 5.07
N ARG A 121 -5.50 15.88 4.07
CA ARG A 121 -6.04 14.59 3.64
C ARG A 121 -5.18 13.45 4.19
N PRO A 122 -5.76 12.56 5.00
CA PRO A 122 -5.03 11.43 5.54
C PRO A 122 -4.91 10.29 4.52
N TYR A 123 -3.80 9.55 4.60
CA TYR A 123 -3.59 8.28 3.94
C TYR A 123 -2.81 7.33 4.86
N LEU A 124 -2.84 6.04 4.57
CA LEU A 124 -2.17 5.03 5.38
C LEU A 124 -0.97 4.47 4.62
N MET A 125 0.21 4.48 5.25
CA MET A 125 1.48 4.06 4.67
C MET A 125 2.23 3.15 5.65
N ALA A 126 2.74 2.02 5.16
CA ALA A 126 3.66 1.17 5.91
C ALA A 126 4.91 1.93 6.33
N SER A 127 5.44 1.67 7.53
CA SER A 127 6.80 2.08 7.88
C SER A 127 7.83 1.35 6.99
N ARG A 128 9.08 1.78 7.01
CA ARG A 128 10.17 1.13 6.25
C ARG A 128 10.26 -0.36 6.57
N GLU A 129 10.28 -0.70 7.84
CA GLU A 129 10.38 -2.07 8.35
C GLU A 129 9.17 -2.90 7.90
N LYS A 130 7.98 -2.32 8.00
CA LYS A 130 6.74 -2.99 7.61
C LYS A 130 6.67 -3.22 6.11
N ALA A 131 7.04 -2.23 5.30
CA ALA A 131 7.07 -2.33 3.85
C ALA A 131 8.03 -3.44 3.37
N LEU A 132 9.22 -3.53 4.00
CA LEU A 132 10.18 -4.60 3.72
C LEU A 132 9.61 -5.98 4.09
N CYS A 133 9.05 -6.14 5.28
CA CYS A 133 8.45 -7.40 5.71
C CYS A 133 7.29 -7.83 4.79
N ASP A 134 6.40 -6.92 4.42
CA ASP A 134 5.30 -7.19 3.49
C ASP A 134 5.83 -7.63 2.11
N GLN A 135 6.89 -6.97 1.60
CA GLN A 135 7.52 -7.32 0.34
C GLN A 135 8.14 -8.72 0.38
N LEU A 136 8.85 -9.05 1.44
CA LEU A 136 9.47 -10.37 1.63
C LEU A 136 8.43 -11.49 1.80
N TYR A 137 7.26 -11.18 2.36
CA TYR A 137 6.17 -12.13 2.50
C TYR A 137 5.65 -12.64 1.15
N ILE A 138 5.57 -11.76 0.16
CA ILE A 138 5.05 -12.11 -1.17
C ILE A 138 6.12 -12.65 -2.13
N ALA A 139 7.39 -12.50 -1.79
CA ALA A 139 8.50 -13.00 -2.57
C ALA A 139 8.59 -14.54 -2.51
N ALA A 140 9.17 -15.13 -3.55
CA ALA A 140 9.47 -16.56 -3.56
C ALA A 140 10.39 -16.93 -2.38
N PRO A 141 10.22 -18.13 -1.76
CA PRO A 141 11.04 -18.51 -0.62
C PRO A 141 12.52 -18.72 -1.02
N ILE A 142 13.41 -18.09 -0.27
CA ILE A 142 14.87 -18.18 -0.42
C ILE A 142 15.46 -18.84 0.83
N ARG A 143 16.24 -19.92 0.67
CA ARG A 143 16.67 -20.75 1.82
C ARG A 143 18.09 -20.43 2.31
N GLY A 144 19.00 -20.05 1.41
CA GLY A 144 20.38 -19.69 1.75
C GLY A 144 20.48 -18.26 2.26
N ILE A 145 21.32 -18.00 3.28
CA ILE A 145 21.51 -16.62 3.77
C ILE A 145 22.25 -15.78 2.72
N HIS A 146 23.21 -16.35 2.02
CA HIS A 146 23.94 -15.66 0.94
C HIS A 146 23.01 -15.32 -0.23
N ASP A 147 22.20 -16.27 -0.70
CA ASP A 147 21.21 -16.05 -1.76
C ASP A 147 20.15 -15.02 -1.33
N PHE A 148 19.88 -14.94 -0.03
CA PHE A 148 18.94 -13.95 0.52
C PHE A 148 19.58 -12.55 0.58
N GLU A 149 20.85 -12.42 0.95
CA GLU A 149 21.62 -11.17 0.87
C GLU A 149 21.65 -10.66 -0.59
N GLU A 150 22.02 -11.52 -1.55
CA GLU A 150 21.99 -11.21 -2.99
C GLU A 150 20.60 -10.77 -3.46
N PHE A 151 19.55 -11.47 -3.03
CA PHE A 151 18.19 -11.07 -3.36
C PHE A 151 17.82 -9.70 -2.81
N LEU A 152 18.23 -9.35 -1.59
CA LEU A 152 17.95 -8.04 -1.00
C LEU A 152 18.68 -6.91 -1.72
N PHE A 153 19.99 -7.07 -1.91
CA PHE A 153 20.84 -5.94 -2.33
C PHE A 153 21.02 -5.88 -3.86
N ASP A 154 21.07 -7.00 -4.56
CA ASP A 154 21.17 -7.04 -6.00
C ASP A 154 19.80 -7.21 -6.68
N GLY A 155 18.94 -8.09 -6.12
CA GLY A 155 17.62 -8.38 -6.69
C GLY A 155 16.58 -7.29 -6.45
N LEU A 156 16.33 -6.92 -5.20
CA LEU A 156 15.45 -5.80 -4.82
C LEU A 156 16.16 -4.45 -4.90
N ARG A 157 17.48 -4.44 -4.99
CA ARG A 157 18.33 -3.24 -4.99
C ARG A 157 18.09 -2.37 -3.76
N LEU A 158 17.90 -3.02 -2.62
CA LEU A 158 17.69 -2.35 -1.35
C LEU A 158 18.97 -1.56 -0.98
N ASP A 159 18.79 -0.31 -0.60
CA ASP A 159 19.89 0.55 -0.16
C ASP A 159 20.44 0.05 1.18
N GLU A 160 21.74 -0.27 1.21
CA GLU A 160 22.42 -0.85 2.38
C GLU A 160 22.42 0.11 3.57
N ASP A 161 22.69 1.40 3.36
CA ASP A 161 22.72 2.41 4.44
C ASP A 161 21.33 2.56 5.07
N ILE A 162 20.28 2.51 4.24
CA ILE A 162 18.90 2.55 4.73
C ILE A 162 18.56 1.26 5.46
N PHE A 163 18.99 0.10 4.95
CA PHE A 163 18.79 -1.19 5.62
C PHE A 163 19.42 -1.20 7.01
N ASP A 164 20.66 -0.76 7.16
CA ASP A 164 21.38 -0.67 8.44
C ASP A 164 20.69 0.27 9.44
N SER A 165 19.98 1.28 8.94
CA SER A 165 19.23 2.24 9.76
C SER A 165 17.86 1.75 10.23
N LEU A 166 17.42 0.56 9.79
CA LEU A 166 16.11 0.02 10.17
C LEU A 166 16.03 -0.33 11.67
N ASP A 167 14.85 -0.13 12.23
CA ASP A 167 14.55 -0.54 13.60
C ASP A 167 14.40 -2.07 13.68
N SER A 168 15.48 -2.73 14.06
CA SER A 168 15.52 -4.19 14.16
C SER A 168 14.54 -4.75 15.19
N GLU A 169 14.18 -4.00 16.24
CA GLU A 169 13.23 -4.48 17.24
C GLU A 169 11.79 -4.52 16.68
N LYS A 170 11.45 -3.58 15.80
CA LYS A 170 10.19 -3.66 15.05
C LYS A 170 10.15 -4.89 14.15
N ILE A 171 11.24 -5.16 13.42
CA ILE A 171 11.33 -6.32 12.52
C ILE A 171 11.20 -7.61 13.34
N LYS A 172 12.01 -7.80 14.40
CA LYS A 172 11.93 -8.97 15.28
C LYS A 172 10.55 -9.21 15.87
N ARG A 173 9.81 -8.13 16.13
CA ARG A 173 8.45 -8.23 16.67
C ARG A 173 7.45 -8.77 15.67
N ILE A 174 7.55 -8.40 14.37
CA ILE A 174 6.53 -8.75 13.39
C ILE A 174 6.95 -9.89 12.44
N ALA A 175 8.25 -10.08 12.17
CA ALA A 175 8.71 -11.07 11.20
C ALA A 175 8.24 -12.50 11.52
N PRO A 176 8.25 -12.99 12.77
CA PRO A 176 7.75 -14.33 13.10
C PRO A 176 6.28 -14.53 12.76
N LEU A 177 5.46 -13.48 12.86
CA LEU A 177 4.00 -13.53 12.62
C LEU A 177 3.64 -13.76 11.15
N TYR A 178 4.57 -13.57 10.22
CA TYR A 178 4.34 -13.87 8.80
C TYR A 178 4.45 -15.36 8.45
N HIS A 179 5.11 -16.17 9.30
CA HIS A 179 5.34 -17.61 9.08
C HIS A 179 5.95 -17.90 7.70
N LYS A 180 6.96 -17.13 7.27
CA LYS A 180 7.61 -17.24 5.96
C LYS A 180 9.13 -17.36 6.07
N THR A 181 9.68 -18.18 5.17
CA THR A 181 11.13 -18.44 5.09
C THR A 181 11.94 -17.15 4.97
N ASN A 182 11.52 -16.22 4.10
CA ASN A 182 12.24 -14.96 3.88
C ASN A 182 12.30 -14.08 5.13
N LEU A 183 11.24 -14.07 5.93
CA LEU A 183 11.22 -13.30 7.18
C LEU A 183 12.14 -13.91 8.24
N TYR A 184 12.25 -15.23 8.27
CA TYR A 184 13.22 -15.93 9.10
C TYR A 184 14.68 -15.68 8.66
N GLN A 185 14.94 -15.58 7.35
CA GLN A 185 16.26 -15.18 6.85
C GLN A 185 16.57 -13.72 7.21
N LEU A 186 15.58 -12.82 7.13
CA LEU A 186 15.75 -11.43 7.54
C LEU A 186 16.15 -11.31 9.01
N GLU A 187 15.50 -12.05 9.92
CA GLU A 187 15.87 -12.07 11.34
C GLU A 187 17.32 -12.52 11.54
N LYS A 188 17.73 -13.60 10.88
CA LYS A 188 19.11 -14.09 10.93
C LYS A 188 20.14 -13.08 10.43
N LEU A 189 19.83 -12.38 9.35
CA LEU A 189 20.71 -11.37 8.77
C LEU A 189 20.94 -10.22 9.77
N ILE A 190 19.86 -9.68 10.34
CA ILE A 190 19.89 -8.61 11.34
C ILE A 190 20.67 -9.03 12.61
N GLU A 191 20.58 -10.29 13.03
CA GLU A 191 21.34 -10.79 14.16
C GLU A 191 22.85 -10.92 13.87
N LYS A 192 23.21 -11.23 12.62
CA LYS A 192 24.60 -11.36 12.17
C LYS A 192 25.30 -10.00 12.14
N GLU A 193 24.62 -8.94 11.66
CA GLU A 193 25.19 -7.59 11.52
C GLU A 193 25.37 -6.87 12.86
N LYS A 194 24.64 -7.27 13.90
CA LYS A 194 24.78 -6.69 15.25
C LYS A 194 25.84 -7.35 16.11
N ARG A 195 26.56 -8.35 15.60
CA ARG A 195 27.71 -9.00 16.28
C ARG A 195 29.02 -8.43 15.83
#